data_8f3d4ab54671396191bb7982c715b695
#
_entry.id   8f3d4ab54671396191bb7982c715b695
#
_cell.length_a   1.000
_cell.length_b   1.000
_cell.length_c   1.000
_cell.angle_alpha   90.00
_cell.angle_beta   90.00
_cell.angle_gamma   90.00
#
_symmetry.space_group_name_H-M   'P 1'
#
loop_
_entity.id
_entity.type
_entity.pdbx_description
1 polymer ?
#
loop_
_entity_poly.entity_id
_entity_poly.type
_entity_poly.pdbx_seq_one_letter_code
_entity_poly.pdbx_strand_id
1 'polypeptide(L)'
;MEKIIPWGLLIAQLKHESTPEQDVLFDAWIKETDNAELFVDITLLWDKIQEEVSEAKPDLAVSWEKMKTRIHAGQHKQRNLRRIKYSVISIAASILLLLGIGYSYQFVRQYNTNQYYSALNGKSRIILPDSSVVWLNTGSTLQYASSFIHKRQLVLEGEASFEVTKDKRHPFIVSSGDLKVKVYGTKFNVYSYPNDNNAKIALRSGSVSVSLKDGKEAFLSPGEIARINKKEQTLKIEQSDVELETFWAKESVFFKSKSLGYICKYLERWYNVKINVDPKIAESQFYTFTVKDDYLETIVRALSKINPIKYTFDDNNRVTISSVEP
;
A
#
# COMPACT_ATOMS: atom_id res chain seq x y z
N MET A 1 45.99 16.03 -9.60
CA MET A 1 47.18 16.76 -10.16
C MET A 1 48.44 16.23 -9.48
N GLU A 2 49.44 15.88 -10.25
CA GLU A 2 50.73 15.45 -9.66
C GLU A 2 51.38 16.67 -9.02
N LYS A 3 51.65 16.61 -7.70
CA LYS A 3 52.38 17.65 -6.99
C LYS A 3 53.82 17.64 -7.52
N ILE A 4 54.18 18.56 -8.37
CA ILE A 4 55.55 18.68 -8.89
C ILE A 4 56.38 19.33 -7.78
N ILE A 5 57.31 18.56 -7.20
CA ILE A 5 58.25 19.07 -6.19
C ILE A 5 59.32 19.90 -6.89
N PRO A 6 59.51 21.19 -6.58
CA PRO A 6 60.46 22.05 -7.25
C PRO A 6 61.87 21.85 -6.69
N TRP A 7 62.50 20.72 -7.03
CA TRP A 7 63.81 20.30 -6.49
C TRP A 7 64.91 21.35 -6.63
N GLY A 8 64.92 22.10 -7.74
CA GLY A 8 65.89 23.18 -7.91
C GLY A 8 65.79 24.28 -6.88
N LEU A 9 64.56 24.63 -6.49
CA LEU A 9 64.24 25.64 -5.48
C LEU A 9 64.63 25.14 -4.07
N LEU A 10 64.27 23.90 -3.75
CA LEU A 10 64.60 23.29 -2.45
C LEU A 10 66.08 23.12 -2.25
N ILE A 11 66.85 22.72 -3.28
CA ILE A 11 68.31 22.59 -3.20
C ILE A 11 68.96 23.96 -3.02
N ALA A 12 68.47 25.01 -3.71
CA ALA A 12 68.99 26.36 -3.54
C ALA A 12 68.78 26.86 -2.07
N GLN A 13 67.64 26.60 -1.48
CA GLN A 13 67.40 26.90 -0.08
C GLN A 13 68.25 26.09 0.88
N LEU A 14 68.40 24.80 0.70
CA LEU A 14 69.26 23.93 1.54
C LEU A 14 70.76 24.29 1.47
N LYS A 15 71.22 24.86 0.35
CA LYS A 15 72.59 25.33 0.19
C LYS A 15 72.78 26.79 0.59
N HIS A 16 71.73 27.49 0.95
CA HIS A 16 71.76 28.96 1.20
C HIS A 16 72.24 29.79 -0.03
N GLU A 17 71.98 29.29 -1.24
CA GLU A 17 72.35 29.89 -2.53
C GLU A 17 71.14 30.40 -3.31
N SER A 18 70.02 30.65 -2.60
CA SER A 18 68.73 31.11 -3.22
C SER A 18 68.81 32.58 -3.64
N THR A 19 68.16 32.92 -4.74
CA THR A 19 67.98 34.29 -5.17
C THR A 19 66.70 34.89 -4.54
N PRO A 20 66.56 36.23 -4.43
CA PRO A 20 65.33 36.87 -3.89
C PRO A 20 64.04 36.45 -4.61
N GLU A 21 64.11 36.14 -5.91
CA GLU A 21 62.96 35.66 -6.70
C GLU A 21 62.62 34.21 -6.32
N GLN A 22 63.64 33.38 -6.05
CA GLN A 22 63.44 32.00 -5.58
C GLN A 22 62.91 31.97 -4.16
N ASP A 23 63.23 32.90 -3.29
CA ASP A 23 62.69 32.96 -1.93
C ASP A 23 61.20 33.24 -1.95
N VAL A 24 60.73 34.12 -2.80
CA VAL A 24 59.27 34.40 -2.96
C VAL A 24 58.52 33.16 -3.44
N LEU A 25 59.09 32.41 -4.40
CA LEU A 25 58.48 31.19 -4.89
C LEU A 25 58.51 30.06 -3.84
N PHE A 26 59.55 30.02 -3.03
CA PHE A 26 59.64 29.05 -1.92
C PHE A 26 58.62 29.38 -0.83
N ASP A 27 58.46 30.64 -0.45
CA ASP A 27 57.46 31.09 0.53
C ASP A 27 56.02 30.82 0.08
N ALA A 28 55.75 30.89 -1.22
CA ALA A 28 54.46 30.54 -1.78
C ALA A 28 54.27 29.00 -1.72
N TRP A 29 55.27 28.22 -2.08
CA TRP A 29 55.20 26.75 -2.12
C TRP A 29 55.06 26.14 -0.72
N ILE A 30 55.77 26.65 0.29
CA ILE A 30 55.77 26.12 1.67
C ILE A 30 54.45 26.34 2.39
N LYS A 31 53.64 27.32 1.98
CA LYS A 31 52.31 27.64 2.54
C LYS A 31 51.22 26.63 2.11
N GLU A 32 51.46 25.87 1.08
CA GLU A 32 50.56 24.80 0.69
C GLU A 32 50.60 23.64 1.68
N THR A 33 49.45 23.05 1.93
CA THR A 33 49.27 21.93 2.86
C THR A 33 50.25 20.78 2.52
N ASP A 34 50.91 20.21 3.52
CA ASP A 34 51.91 19.14 3.49
C ASP A 34 53.31 19.52 2.94
N ASN A 35 53.53 20.71 2.37
CA ASN A 35 54.83 21.08 1.82
C ASN A 35 55.80 21.50 2.91
N ALA A 36 55.31 22.09 3.99
CA ALA A 36 56.12 22.47 5.14
C ALA A 36 56.72 21.23 5.84
N GLU A 37 55.89 20.19 6.04
CA GLU A 37 56.30 18.92 6.64
C GLU A 37 57.34 18.21 5.75
N LEU A 38 57.05 18.17 4.45
CA LEU A 38 57.97 17.60 3.46
C LEU A 38 59.37 18.33 3.44
N PHE A 39 59.34 19.68 3.57
CA PHE A 39 60.60 20.44 3.60
C PHE A 39 61.40 20.17 4.86
N VAL A 40 60.75 20.04 6.02
CA VAL A 40 61.42 19.66 7.27
C VAL A 40 62.08 18.30 7.14
N ASP A 41 61.38 17.31 6.59
CA ASP A 41 61.95 15.97 6.36
C ASP A 41 63.14 16.00 5.43
N ILE A 42 63.10 16.81 4.37
CA ILE A 42 64.21 16.97 3.43
C ILE A 42 65.40 17.67 4.11
N THR A 43 65.16 18.68 4.94
CA THR A 43 66.20 19.40 5.69
C THR A 43 66.91 18.46 6.67
N LEU A 44 66.16 17.68 7.44
CA LEU A 44 66.73 16.68 8.35
C LEU A 44 67.59 15.64 7.61
N LEU A 45 67.15 15.19 6.43
CA LEU A 45 67.92 14.29 5.60
C LEU A 45 69.18 14.95 5.02
N TRP A 46 69.03 16.25 4.63
CA TRP A 46 70.20 17.03 4.13
C TRP A 46 71.23 17.22 5.19
N ASP A 47 70.91 17.62 6.41
CA ASP A 47 71.75 17.80 7.55
C ASP A 47 72.54 16.48 7.90
N LYS A 48 71.76 15.39 7.92
CA LYS A 48 72.33 14.06 8.17
C LYS A 48 73.37 13.61 7.08
N ILE A 49 73.02 13.97 5.84
CA ILE A 49 74.02 13.71 4.72
C ILE A 49 75.24 14.58 4.85
N GLN A 50 75.09 15.85 5.27
CA GLN A 50 76.26 16.74 5.47
C GLN A 50 77.15 16.26 6.62
N GLU A 51 76.56 15.72 7.69
CA GLU A 51 77.30 15.16 8.82
C GLU A 51 78.10 13.92 8.44
N GLU A 52 77.48 12.98 7.66
CA GLU A 52 78.13 11.79 7.15
C GLU A 52 79.21 12.10 6.06
N VAL A 53 79.10 13.20 5.31
CA VAL A 53 80.00 13.61 4.23
C VAL A 53 81.25 14.25 4.75
N SER A 54 81.26 14.73 6.03
CA SER A 54 82.52 15.35 6.60
C SER A 54 83.64 14.34 6.81
N GLU A 55 83.35 13.05 6.90
CA GLU A 55 84.41 12.00 7.14
C GLU A 55 84.81 11.18 5.90
N ALA A 56 84.06 11.17 4.84
CA ALA A 56 84.40 10.50 3.58
C ALA A 56 84.08 11.42 2.41
N LYS A 57 84.88 11.52 1.39
CA LYS A 57 84.57 12.22 0.13
C LYS A 57 83.56 11.37 -0.68
N PRO A 58 82.28 11.36 -0.33
CA PRO A 58 81.29 10.62 -1.12
C PRO A 58 80.94 11.44 -2.36
N ASP A 59 80.67 10.72 -3.44
CA ASP A 59 80.10 11.32 -4.64
C ASP A 59 78.69 11.83 -4.32
N LEU A 60 78.56 13.14 -4.15
CA LEU A 60 77.30 13.85 -3.81
C LEU A 60 76.21 13.54 -4.81
N ALA A 61 76.54 13.30 -6.08
CA ALA A 61 75.56 12.98 -7.13
C ALA A 61 74.91 11.61 -6.90
N VAL A 62 75.74 10.61 -6.50
CA VAL A 62 75.24 9.25 -6.20
C VAL A 62 74.36 9.24 -4.94
N SER A 63 74.82 10.01 -3.93
CA SER A 63 74.02 10.12 -2.68
C SER A 63 72.66 10.83 -2.89
N TRP A 64 72.66 11.86 -3.74
CA TRP A 64 71.47 12.57 -4.14
C TRP A 64 70.46 11.72 -4.94
N GLU A 65 70.97 10.92 -5.90
CA GLU A 65 70.09 10.00 -6.64
C GLU A 65 69.46 8.89 -5.74
N LYS A 66 70.25 8.38 -4.77
CA LYS A 66 69.73 7.44 -3.76
C LYS A 66 68.61 8.08 -2.89
N MET A 67 68.77 9.36 -2.53
CA MET A 67 67.77 10.08 -1.76
C MET A 67 66.49 10.30 -2.58
N LYS A 68 66.57 10.78 -3.82
CA LYS A 68 65.45 10.93 -4.73
C LYS A 68 64.65 9.61 -4.86
N THR A 69 65.33 8.48 -5.08
CA THR A 69 64.69 7.18 -5.23
C THR A 69 63.96 6.76 -3.98
N ARG A 70 64.48 7.04 -2.76
CA ARG A 70 63.78 6.76 -1.49
C ARG A 70 62.53 7.64 -1.28
N ILE A 71 62.61 8.92 -1.60
CA ILE A 71 61.50 9.85 -1.52
C ILE A 71 60.35 9.43 -2.48
N HIS A 72 60.72 9.12 -3.72
CA HIS A 72 59.74 8.62 -4.70
C HIS A 72 59.12 7.28 -4.30
N ALA A 73 59.89 6.35 -3.73
CA ALA A 73 59.39 5.09 -3.24
C ALA A 73 58.39 5.25 -2.06
N GLY A 74 58.66 6.21 -1.15
CA GLY A 74 57.77 6.56 -0.04
C GLY A 74 56.43 7.14 -0.52
N GLN A 75 56.48 8.04 -1.50
CA GLN A 75 55.27 8.64 -2.08
C GLN A 75 54.39 7.62 -2.82
N HIS A 76 54.98 6.67 -3.54
CA HIS A 76 54.22 5.59 -4.18
C HIS A 76 53.50 4.69 -3.19
N LYS A 77 54.13 4.40 -2.05
CA LYS A 77 53.53 3.54 -1.01
C LYS A 77 52.32 4.26 -0.33
N GLN A 78 52.45 5.55 -0.03
CA GLN A 78 51.37 6.34 0.55
C GLN A 78 50.17 6.55 -0.44
N ARG A 79 50.47 6.80 -1.71
CA ARG A 79 49.46 6.91 -2.76
C ARG A 79 48.66 5.62 -2.94
N ASN A 80 49.31 4.46 -2.91
CA ASN A 80 48.65 3.17 -3.03
C ASN A 80 47.79 2.88 -1.82
N LEU A 81 48.22 3.19 -0.61
CA LEU A 81 47.41 3.04 0.61
C LEU A 81 46.19 3.96 0.60
N ARG A 82 46.30 5.21 0.15
CA ARG A 82 45.15 6.12 -0.01
C ARG A 82 44.17 5.62 -1.08
N ARG A 83 44.66 5.14 -2.23
CA ARG A 83 43.80 4.55 -3.28
C ARG A 83 43.06 3.33 -2.77
N ILE A 84 43.70 2.43 -2.03
CA ILE A 84 43.08 1.26 -1.42
C ILE A 84 41.99 1.69 -0.41
N LYS A 85 42.29 2.68 0.46
CA LYS A 85 41.27 3.20 1.40
C LYS A 85 40.05 3.75 0.69
N TYR A 86 40.23 4.59 -0.33
CA TYR A 86 39.09 5.13 -1.10
C TYR A 86 38.35 4.06 -1.88
N SER A 87 39.03 3.04 -2.41
CA SER A 87 38.39 1.90 -3.07
C SER A 87 37.56 1.09 -2.08
N VAL A 88 38.06 0.82 -0.89
CA VAL A 88 37.32 0.10 0.15
C VAL A 88 36.12 0.91 0.60
N ILE A 89 36.26 2.24 0.81
CA ILE A 89 35.12 3.13 1.18
C ILE A 89 34.09 3.18 0.06
N SER A 90 34.52 3.26 -1.21
CA SER A 90 33.58 3.29 -2.34
C SER A 90 32.81 1.97 -2.49
N ILE A 91 33.47 0.83 -2.27
CA ILE A 91 32.79 -0.48 -2.28
C ILE A 91 31.80 -0.58 -1.13
N ALA A 92 32.21 -0.17 0.08
CA ALA A 92 31.31 -0.17 1.24
C ALA A 92 30.08 0.75 1.02
N ALA A 93 30.31 1.95 0.47
CA ALA A 93 29.24 2.89 0.13
C ALA A 93 28.31 2.31 -0.94
N SER A 94 28.85 1.63 -1.96
CA SER A 94 28.05 0.97 -3.00
C SER A 94 27.19 -0.16 -2.42
N ILE A 95 27.74 -0.97 -1.52
CA ILE A 95 27.00 -2.03 -0.84
C ILE A 95 25.88 -1.44 0.03
N LEU A 96 26.16 -0.39 0.82
CA LEU A 96 25.15 0.28 1.62
C LEU A 96 24.03 0.89 0.76
N LEU A 97 24.40 1.47 -0.38
CA LEU A 97 23.44 2.02 -1.34
C LEU A 97 22.55 0.92 -1.94
N LEU A 98 23.14 -0.21 -2.34
CA LEU A 98 22.39 -1.36 -2.84
C LEU A 98 21.47 -1.97 -1.77
N LEU A 99 21.97 -2.10 -0.53
CA LEU A 99 21.14 -2.56 0.60
C LEU A 99 20.00 -1.57 0.89
N GLY A 100 20.27 -0.26 0.84
CA GLY A 100 19.24 0.78 0.98
C GLY A 100 18.17 0.73 -0.11
N ILE A 101 18.60 0.55 -1.37
CA ILE A 101 17.65 0.37 -2.50
C ILE A 101 16.88 -0.93 -2.34
N GLY A 102 17.54 -2.05 -2.00
CA GLY A 102 16.88 -3.34 -1.76
C GLY A 102 15.87 -3.29 -0.63
N TYR A 103 16.21 -2.66 0.49
CA TYR A 103 15.31 -2.43 1.61
C TYR A 103 14.13 -1.53 1.22
N SER A 104 14.38 -0.42 0.54
CA SER A 104 13.33 0.47 0.02
C SER A 104 12.41 -0.25 -0.96
N TYR A 105 12.96 -1.08 -1.85
CA TYR A 105 12.17 -1.87 -2.79
C TYR A 105 11.29 -2.91 -2.08
N GLN A 106 11.83 -3.64 -1.10
CA GLN A 106 11.04 -4.57 -0.27
C GLN A 106 9.97 -3.84 0.52
N PHE A 107 10.29 -2.69 1.13
CA PHE A 107 9.35 -1.87 1.87
C PHE A 107 8.19 -1.39 0.98
N VAL A 108 8.49 -0.85 -0.22
CA VAL A 108 7.47 -0.43 -1.21
C VAL A 108 6.65 -1.64 -1.68
N ARG A 109 7.28 -2.77 -1.93
CA ARG A 109 6.59 -4.00 -2.35
C ARG A 109 5.64 -4.53 -1.27
N GLN A 110 6.06 -4.53 -0.02
CA GLN A 110 5.23 -4.94 1.12
C GLN A 110 4.04 -3.99 1.33
N TYR A 111 4.22 -2.68 1.09
CA TYR A 111 3.15 -1.68 1.13
C TYR A 111 2.14 -1.80 -0.02
N ASN A 112 2.54 -2.36 -1.16
CA ASN A 112 1.69 -2.55 -2.33
C ASN A 112 1.12 -3.97 -2.46
N THR A 113 1.29 -4.83 -1.44
CA THR A 113 0.66 -6.16 -1.44
C THR A 113 -0.85 -5.97 -1.29
N ASN A 114 -1.61 -6.49 -2.25
CA ASN A 114 -3.07 -6.45 -2.17
C ASN A 114 -3.56 -7.56 -1.24
N GLN A 115 -4.49 -7.19 -0.35
CA GLN A 115 -5.28 -8.15 0.42
C GLN A 115 -6.47 -8.57 -0.42
N TYR A 116 -6.72 -9.86 -0.48
CA TYR A 116 -7.80 -10.45 -1.26
C TYR A 116 -8.68 -11.31 -0.38
N TYR A 117 -9.96 -11.05 -0.41
CA TYR A 117 -10.98 -11.80 0.34
C TYR A 117 -12.03 -12.34 -0.62
N SER A 118 -12.48 -13.57 -0.39
CA SER A 118 -13.49 -14.22 -1.21
C SER A 118 -14.50 -14.94 -0.32
N ALA A 119 -15.77 -14.76 -0.59
CA ALA A 119 -16.89 -15.44 0.05
C ALA A 119 -17.42 -16.53 -0.89
N LEU A 120 -16.75 -17.68 -0.95
CA LEU A 120 -17.11 -18.77 -1.89
C LEU A 120 -18.38 -19.50 -1.47
N ASN A 121 -18.50 -19.89 -0.20
CA ASN A 121 -19.59 -20.72 0.33
C ASN A 121 -20.24 -20.02 1.52
N GLY A 122 -21.04 -19.01 1.28
CA GLY A 122 -21.74 -18.25 2.31
C GLY A 122 -21.25 -16.82 2.43
N LYS A 123 -21.76 -16.12 3.45
CA LYS A 123 -21.36 -14.73 3.74
C LYS A 123 -20.11 -14.68 4.61
N SER A 124 -19.27 -13.67 4.42
CA SER A 124 -18.04 -13.46 5.21
C SER A 124 -18.04 -12.05 5.81
N ARG A 125 -17.60 -11.93 7.05
CA ARG A 125 -17.41 -10.65 7.74
C ARG A 125 -15.95 -10.30 7.82
N ILE A 126 -15.58 -9.08 7.39
CA ILE A 126 -14.23 -8.57 7.34
C ILE A 126 -14.18 -7.26 8.12
N ILE A 127 -13.15 -7.09 8.94
CA ILE A 127 -12.83 -5.80 9.57
C ILE A 127 -11.64 -5.23 8.84
N LEU A 128 -11.81 -4.05 8.25
CA LEU A 128 -10.77 -3.34 7.51
C LEU A 128 -9.81 -2.61 8.48
N PRO A 129 -8.61 -2.22 8.02
CA PRO A 129 -7.62 -1.52 8.85
C PRO A 129 -8.09 -0.19 9.46
N ASP A 130 -9.10 0.47 8.86
CA ASP A 130 -9.74 1.69 9.38
C ASP A 130 -10.91 1.41 10.35
N SER A 131 -11.06 0.15 10.79
CA SER A 131 -12.16 -0.35 11.62
C SER A 131 -13.53 -0.31 10.93
N SER A 132 -13.60 -0.10 9.63
CA SER A 132 -14.82 -0.30 8.86
C SER A 132 -15.16 -1.80 8.79
N VAL A 133 -16.43 -2.13 8.85
CA VAL A 133 -16.93 -3.51 8.75
C VAL A 133 -17.53 -3.74 7.38
N VAL A 134 -17.12 -4.82 6.74
CA VAL A 134 -17.64 -5.26 5.44
C VAL A 134 -18.19 -6.67 5.56
N TRP A 135 -19.43 -6.86 5.12
CA TRP A 135 -20.00 -8.17 4.90
C TRP A 135 -19.97 -8.45 3.40
N LEU A 136 -19.35 -9.57 3.01
CA LEU A 136 -19.35 -10.07 1.63
C LEU A 136 -20.43 -11.13 1.48
N ASN A 137 -21.24 -11.03 0.44
CA ASN A 137 -22.20 -12.05 0.09
C ASN A 137 -21.53 -13.17 -0.73
N THR A 138 -22.21 -14.30 -0.86
CA THR A 138 -21.74 -15.47 -1.60
C THR A 138 -21.31 -15.12 -3.04
N GLY A 139 -20.20 -15.65 -3.48
CA GLY A 139 -19.64 -15.39 -4.81
C GLY A 139 -19.01 -14.00 -4.97
N SER A 140 -18.80 -13.28 -3.88
CA SER A 140 -18.21 -11.94 -3.92
C SER A 140 -16.73 -11.95 -3.56
N THR A 141 -15.99 -11.00 -4.11
CA THR A 141 -14.57 -10.76 -3.83
C THR A 141 -14.33 -9.32 -3.46
N LEU A 142 -13.42 -9.10 -2.53
CA LEU A 142 -12.99 -7.78 -2.08
C LEU A 142 -11.47 -7.71 -2.12
N GLN A 143 -10.94 -6.65 -2.71
CA GLN A 143 -9.51 -6.41 -2.81
C GLN A 143 -9.16 -4.99 -2.38
N TYR A 144 -8.12 -4.83 -1.57
CA TYR A 144 -7.55 -3.53 -1.23
C TYR A 144 -6.04 -3.63 -1.01
N ALA A 145 -5.32 -2.52 -1.20
CA ALA A 145 -3.88 -2.46 -1.00
C ALA A 145 -3.53 -2.42 0.50
N SER A 146 -2.36 -2.92 0.88
CA SER A 146 -1.84 -2.84 2.26
C SER A 146 -1.71 -1.39 2.77
N SER A 147 -1.59 -0.42 1.85
CA SER A 147 -1.63 1.02 2.14
C SER A 147 -3.04 1.58 2.36
N PHE A 148 -4.05 0.73 2.52
CA PHE A 148 -5.47 1.10 2.65
C PHE A 148 -5.73 2.19 3.69
N ILE A 149 -5.04 2.17 4.83
CA ILE A 149 -5.23 3.17 5.89
C ILE A 149 -4.97 4.61 5.43
N HIS A 150 -4.15 4.79 4.38
CA HIS A 150 -3.84 6.11 3.82
C HIS A 150 -4.74 6.49 2.63
N LYS A 151 -5.28 5.49 1.93
CA LYS A 151 -6.05 5.69 0.69
C LYS A 151 -7.29 4.83 0.65
N ARG A 152 -8.09 4.75 1.65
CA ARG A 152 -9.32 3.93 1.81
C ARG A 152 -10.05 3.54 0.50
N GLN A 153 -9.33 2.83 -0.38
CA GLN A 153 -9.81 2.40 -1.70
C GLN A 153 -9.80 0.90 -1.79
N LEU A 154 -10.87 0.34 -2.33
CA LEU A 154 -11.03 -1.08 -2.54
C LEU A 154 -11.76 -1.37 -3.86
N VAL A 155 -11.61 -2.61 -4.33
CA VAL A 155 -12.31 -3.14 -5.50
C VAL A 155 -13.24 -4.24 -5.02
N LEU A 156 -14.48 -4.18 -5.46
CA LEU A 156 -15.53 -5.15 -5.17
C LEU A 156 -16.00 -5.80 -6.47
N GLU A 157 -16.11 -7.12 -6.48
CA GLU A 157 -16.90 -7.87 -7.44
C GLU A 157 -17.95 -8.66 -6.68
N GLY A 158 -19.24 -8.49 -7.01
CA GLY A 158 -20.34 -9.14 -6.32
C GLY A 158 -21.12 -8.21 -5.41
N GLU A 159 -21.52 -8.67 -4.23
CA GLU A 159 -22.32 -7.89 -3.29
C GLU A 159 -21.63 -7.76 -1.94
N ALA A 160 -21.62 -6.53 -1.43
CA ALA A 160 -21.08 -6.23 -0.10
C ALA A 160 -21.92 -5.15 0.62
N SER A 161 -22.10 -5.34 1.91
CA SER A 161 -22.65 -4.34 2.82
C SER A 161 -21.53 -3.73 3.64
N PHE A 162 -21.50 -2.41 3.71
CA PHE A 162 -20.46 -1.62 4.33
C PHE A 162 -20.97 -0.82 5.51
N GLU A 163 -20.28 -0.91 6.65
CA GLU A 163 -20.38 0.02 7.76
C GLU A 163 -19.09 0.78 7.89
N VAL A 164 -19.00 1.94 7.23
CA VAL A 164 -17.77 2.71 7.10
C VAL A 164 -17.57 3.64 8.28
N THR A 165 -16.38 3.57 8.88
CA THR A 165 -15.95 4.49 9.94
C THR A 165 -15.88 5.92 9.43
N LYS A 166 -16.44 6.88 10.21
CA LYS A 166 -16.48 8.30 9.84
C LYS A 166 -15.08 8.91 9.78
N ASP A 167 -14.70 9.39 8.60
CA ASP A 167 -13.52 10.21 8.38
C ASP A 167 -13.76 11.19 7.23
N LYS A 168 -13.94 12.47 7.57
CA LYS A 168 -14.22 13.55 6.59
C LYS A 168 -12.99 13.94 5.76
N ARG A 169 -11.78 13.59 6.20
CA ARG A 169 -10.54 13.97 5.52
C ARG A 169 -10.13 12.96 4.46
N HIS A 170 -10.44 11.68 4.68
CA HIS A 170 -10.05 10.62 3.77
C HIS A 170 -11.32 9.92 3.24
N PRO A 171 -11.68 10.09 1.95
CA PRO A 171 -12.82 9.40 1.37
C PRO A 171 -12.61 7.90 1.35
N PHE A 172 -13.67 7.13 1.57
CA PHE A 172 -13.73 5.70 1.36
C PHE A 172 -14.33 5.44 -0.01
N ILE A 173 -13.62 4.72 -0.88
CA ILE A 173 -13.99 4.53 -2.26
C ILE A 173 -14.11 3.04 -2.57
N VAL A 174 -15.28 2.63 -3.06
CA VAL A 174 -15.54 1.30 -3.59
C VAL A 174 -15.60 1.39 -5.11
N SER A 175 -14.75 0.64 -5.80
CA SER A 175 -14.76 0.51 -7.25
C SER A 175 -15.31 -0.85 -7.64
N SER A 176 -16.20 -0.92 -8.63
CA SER A 176 -16.73 -2.16 -9.19
C SER A 176 -16.93 -2.00 -10.70
N GLY A 177 -15.97 -2.49 -11.47
CA GLY A 177 -15.90 -2.18 -12.91
C GLY A 177 -15.85 -0.67 -13.15
N ASP A 178 -16.79 -0.16 -13.94
CA ASP A 178 -16.91 1.26 -14.28
C ASP A 178 -17.64 2.10 -13.22
N LEU A 179 -18.12 1.45 -12.16
CA LEU A 179 -18.83 2.09 -11.06
C LEU A 179 -17.86 2.49 -9.95
N LYS A 180 -18.00 3.71 -9.41
CA LYS A 180 -17.33 4.17 -8.20
C LYS A 180 -18.34 4.71 -7.20
N VAL A 181 -18.22 4.27 -5.97
CA VAL A 181 -19.02 4.71 -4.82
C VAL A 181 -18.10 5.38 -3.82
N LYS A 182 -18.36 6.64 -3.48
CA LYS A 182 -17.55 7.45 -2.57
C LYS A 182 -18.37 7.86 -1.36
N VAL A 183 -17.79 7.61 -0.17
CA VAL A 183 -18.44 7.92 1.12
C VAL A 183 -17.43 8.46 2.14
N TYR A 184 -17.95 9.01 3.26
CA TYR A 184 -17.12 9.56 4.36
C TYR A 184 -17.49 9.01 5.75
N GLY A 185 -18.36 8.01 5.82
CA GLY A 185 -18.85 7.43 7.08
C GLY A 185 -20.33 7.10 6.96
N THR A 186 -20.61 5.97 6.35
CA THR A 186 -21.89 5.66 5.75
C THR A 186 -22.19 4.17 5.92
N LYS A 187 -23.45 3.80 6.09
CA LYS A 187 -23.93 2.43 6.01
C LYS A 187 -24.68 2.24 4.71
N PHE A 188 -24.16 1.39 3.84
CA PHE A 188 -24.70 1.18 2.49
C PHE A 188 -24.42 -0.22 1.98
N ASN A 189 -25.15 -0.63 0.95
CA ASN A 189 -24.93 -1.89 0.23
C ASN A 189 -24.58 -1.60 -1.22
N VAL A 190 -23.67 -2.40 -1.78
CA VAL A 190 -23.34 -2.41 -3.20
C VAL A 190 -23.57 -3.81 -3.73
N TYR A 191 -24.46 -3.93 -4.73
CA TYR A 191 -24.68 -5.13 -5.53
C TYR A 191 -24.14 -4.87 -6.93
N SER A 192 -23.12 -5.60 -7.34
CA SER A 192 -22.52 -5.45 -8.68
C SER A 192 -21.76 -6.71 -9.09
N TYR A 193 -22.48 -7.80 -9.34
CA TYR A 193 -21.88 -9.04 -9.85
C TYR A 193 -21.41 -8.87 -11.30
N PRO A 194 -20.23 -9.40 -11.70
CA PRO A 194 -19.70 -9.23 -13.05
C PRO A 194 -20.65 -9.75 -14.15
N ASN A 195 -21.36 -10.83 -13.87
CA ASN A 195 -22.27 -11.49 -14.83
C ASN A 195 -23.69 -10.89 -14.85
N ASP A 196 -23.97 -9.89 -14.01
CA ASP A 196 -25.26 -9.15 -14.02
C ASP A 196 -25.06 -7.79 -14.67
N ASN A 197 -25.93 -7.45 -15.63
CA ASN A 197 -25.94 -6.14 -16.26
C ASN A 197 -26.42 -5.02 -15.33
N ASN A 198 -27.05 -5.38 -14.21
CA ASN A 198 -27.56 -4.43 -13.25
C ASN A 198 -26.63 -4.34 -12.04
N ALA A 199 -26.49 -3.12 -11.53
CA ALA A 199 -25.91 -2.85 -10.23
C ALA A 199 -26.89 -2.03 -9.38
N LYS A 200 -26.79 -2.16 -8.05
CA LYS A 200 -27.62 -1.42 -7.10
C LYS A 200 -26.74 -0.91 -5.96
N ILE A 201 -26.98 0.33 -5.56
CA ILE A 201 -26.41 0.91 -4.35
C ILE A 201 -27.58 1.36 -3.46
N ALA A 202 -27.68 0.77 -2.26
CA ALA A 202 -28.73 1.09 -1.30
C ALA A 202 -28.11 1.85 -0.11
N LEU A 203 -28.64 3.02 0.20
CA LEU A 203 -28.15 3.88 1.28
C LEU A 203 -29.03 3.79 2.52
N ARG A 204 -28.45 3.24 3.61
CA ARG A 204 -29.13 3.13 4.91
C ARG A 204 -28.94 4.38 5.77
N SER A 205 -27.73 4.90 5.88
CA SER A 205 -27.43 6.10 6.68
C SER A 205 -26.16 6.79 6.18
N GLY A 206 -26.08 8.10 6.30
CA GLY A 206 -24.99 8.93 5.83
C GLY A 206 -25.28 9.54 4.45
N SER A 207 -24.29 9.59 3.58
CA SER A 207 -24.40 10.07 2.21
C SER A 207 -23.49 9.26 1.28
N VAL A 208 -23.92 9.07 0.04
CA VAL A 208 -23.19 8.35 -1.00
C VAL A 208 -23.15 9.20 -2.25
N SER A 209 -21.97 9.35 -2.84
CA SER A 209 -21.78 9.78 -4.23
C SER A 209 -21.51 8.55 -5.08
N VAL A 210 -22.23 8.40 -6.17
CA VAL A 210 -22.10 7.33 -7.15
C VAL A 210 -21.66 7.96 -8.47
N SER A 211 -20.58 7.50 -9.05
CA SER A 211 -20.11 7.95 -10.36
C SER A 211 -19.90 6.79 -11.33
N LEU A 212 -20.24 7.02 -12.60
CA LEU A 212 -20.05 6.10 -13.70
C LEU A 212 -18.83 6.56 -14.56
N LYS A 213 -18.37 5.69 -15.43
CA LYS A 213 -17.21 5.96 -16.32
C LYS A 213 -17.44 7.15 -17.24
N ASP A 214 -18.68 7.37 -17.69
CA ASP A 214 -19.05 8.48 -18.57
C ASP A 214 -19.09 9.86 -17.88
N GLY A 215 -18.73 9.91 -16.58
CA GLY A 215 -18.69 11.12 -15.78
C GLY A 215 -20.02 11.50 -15.12
N LYS A 216 -21.08 10.74 -15.32
CA LYS A 216 -22.33 10.94 -14.57
C LYS A 216 -22.08 10.69 -13.09
N GLU A 217 -22.53 11.63 -12.27
CA GLU A 217 -22.49 11.55 -10.80
C GLU A 217 -23.89 11.77 -10.23
N ALA A 218 -24.19 11.01 -9.18
CA ALA A 218 -25.45 11.12 -8.45
C ALA A 218 -25.21 10.97 -6.96
N PHE A 219 -26.06 11.62 -6.16
CA PHE A 219 -25.99 11.60 -4.71
C PHE A 219 -27.24 10.92 -4.15
N LEU A 220 -27.05 10.00 -3.19
CA LEU A 220 -28.13 9.32 -2.51
C LEU A 220 -28.31 9.88 -1.12
N SER A 221 -29.57 9.97 -0.71
CA SER A 221 -30.05 10.21 0.64
C SER A 221 -30.48 8.90 1.31
N PRO A 222 -30.48 8.82 2.64
CA PRO A 222 -30.97 7.64 3.36
C PRO A 222 -32.37 7.22 2.90
N GLY A 223 -32.58 5.91 2.66
CA GLY A 223 -33.79 5.35 2.11
C GLY A 223 -33.83 5.25 0.59
N GLU A 224 -32.82 5.76 -0.10
CA GLU A 224 -32.75 5.71 -1.57
C GLU A 224 -31.87 4.57 -2.06
N ILE A 225 -32.22 4.10 -3.26
CA ILE A 225 -31.45 3.11 -4.03
C ILE A 225 -31.12 3.70 -5.41
N ALA A 226 -29.83 3.65 -5.77
CA ALA A 226 -29.41 3.85 -7.15
C ALA A 226 -29.46 2.50 -7.88
N ARG A 227 -30.22 2.43 -8.97
CA ARG A 227 -30.22 1.32 -9.92
C ARG A 227 -29.44 1.72 -11.15
N ILE A 228 -28.50 0.90 -11.53
CA ILE A 228 -27.59 1.16 -12.64
C ILE A 228 -27.71 0.00 -13.63
N ASN A 229 -27.92 0.33 -14.90
CA ASN A 229 -27.67 -0.59 -16.01
C ASN A 229 -26.25 -0.38 -16.50
N LYS A 230 -25.37 -1.37 -16.25
CA LYS A 230 -23.94 -1.30 -16.59
C LYS A 230 -23.69 -1.25 -18.08
N LYS A 231 -24.54 -1.90 -18.90
CA LYS A 231 -24.43 -1.94 -20.34
C LYS A 231 -24.86 -0.61 -20.99
N GLU A 232 -25.95 -0.04 -20.51
CA GLU A 232 -26.54 1.19 -21.07
C GLU A 232 -25.96 2.45 -20.40
N GLN A 233 -25.17 2.30 -19.35
CA GLN A 233 -24.62 3.40 -18.52
C GLN A 233 -25.73 4.35 -18.03
N THR A 234 -26.89 3.77 -17.64
CA THR A 234 -28.01 4.53 -17.09
C THR A 234 -28.04 4.37 -15.57
N LEU A 235 -28.41 5.47 -14.88
CA LEU A 235 -28.53 5.53 -13.43
C LEU A 235 -29.90 6.15 -13.09
N LYS A 236 -30.67 5.47 -12.24
CA LYS A 236 -31.94 5.96 -11.68
C LYS A 236 -31.87 5.88 -10.16
N ILE A 237 -32.36 6.92 -9.48
CA ILE A 237 -32.54 6.94 -8.02
C ILE A 237 -34.01 6.79 -7.71
N GLU A 238 -34.31 5.94 -6.77
CA GLU A 238 -35.70 5.72 -6.29
C GLU A 238 -35.74 5.49 -4.78
N GLN A 239 -36.83 5.86 -4.13
CA GLN A 239 -37.13 5.45 -2.75
C GLN A 239 -37.48 3.97 -2.73
N SER A 240 -36.91 3.21 -1.81
CA SER A 240 -37.14 1.77 -1.71
C SER A 240 -36.86 1.25 -0.30
N ASP A 241 -37.26 0.01 -0.03
CA ASP A 241 -36.97 -0.65 1.24
C ASP A 241 -35.47 -1.02 1.31
N VAL A 242 -34.64 -0.05 1.76
CA VAL A 242 -33.20 -0.24 1.94
C VAL A 242 -32.89 -1.34 2.96
N GLU A 243 -33.77 -1.56 3.94
CA GLU A 243 -33.59 -2.65 4.91
C GLU A 243 -33.67 -4.02 4.20
N LEU A 244 -34.52 -4.18 3.20
CA LEU A 244 -34.58 -5.39 2.38
C LEU A 244 -33.31 -5.63 1.58
N GLU A 245 -32.60 -4.57 1.14
CA GLU A 245 -31.35 -4.70 0.40
C GLU A 245 -30.11 -4.96 1.30
N THR A 246 -30.22 -4.69 2.60
CA THR A 246 -29.06 -4.73 3.53
C THR A 246 -29.16 -5.81 4.61
N PHE A 247 -30.34 -6.40 4.82
CA PHE A 247 -30.57 -7.29 5.97
C PHE A 247 -29.73 -8.58 5.94
N TRP A 248 -29.38 -9.07 4.78
CA TRP A 248 -28.60 -10.29 4.59
C TRP A 248 -27.22 -10.20 5.30
N ALA A 249 -26.72 -8.99 5.51
CA ALA A 249 -25.45 -8.70 6.19
C ALA A 249 -25.56 -8.70 7.72
N LYS A 250 -26.73 -9.04 8.29
CA LYS A 250 -26.93 -9.11 9.73
C LYS A 250 -26.71 -10.53 10.25
N GLU A 251 -26.24 -10.67 11.48
CA GLU A 251 -26.12 -11.96 12.16
C GLU A 251 -27.50 -12.52 12.55
N SER A 252 -28.46 -11.64 12.79
CA SER A 252 -29.84 -12.00 13.07
C SER A 252 -30.80 -10.90 12.65
N VAL A 253 -31.99 -11.28 12.28
CA VAL A 253 -33.09 -10.36 11.92
C VAL A 253 -34.30 -10.66 12.74
N PHE A 254 -34.82 -9.62 13.43
CA PHE A 254 -36.07 -9.69 14.17
C PHE A 254 -37.21 -9.15 13.31
N PHE A 255 -38.17 -10.00 12.97
CA PHE A 255 -39.43 -9.62 12.35
C PHE A 255 -40.43 -9.36 13.44
N LYS A 256 -41.04 -8.17 13.45
CA LYS A 256 -42.12 -7.81 14.36
C LYS A 256 -43.38 -7.54 13.55
N SER A 257 -44.38 -8.40 13.68
CA SER A 257 -45.67 -8.29 12.99
C SER A 257 -45.49 -8.01 11.49
N LYS A 258 -44.68 -8.82 10.81
CA LYS A 258 -44.47 -8.71 9.35
C LYS A 258 -45.29 -9.74 8.60
N SER A 259 -45.86 -9.35 7.43
CA SER A 259 -46.62 -10.26 6.60
C SER A 259 -45.73 -11.41 6.06
N LEU A 260 -46.34 -12.56 5.78
CA LEU A 260 -45.66 -13.73 5.20
C LEU A 260 -44.97 -13.38 3.90
N GLY A 261 -45.65 -12.61 3.02
CA GLY A 261 -45.03 -12.15 1.76
C GLY A 261 -43.80 -11.28 1.95
N TYR A 262 -43.81 -10.39 2.95
CA TYR A 262 -42.66 -9.59 3.31
C TYR A 262 -41.52 -10.47 3.81
N ILE A 263 -41.78 -11.43 4.67
CA ILE A 263 -40.80 -12.38 5.20
C ILE A 263 -40.19 -13.23 4.07
N CYS A 264 -41.05 -13.75 3.16
CA CYS A 264 -40.61 -14.56 2.03
C CYS A 264 -39.63 -13.79 1.13
N LYS A 265 -39.86 -12.50 0.84
CA LYS A 265 -38.92 -11.64 0.09
C LYS A 265 -37.55 -11.54 0.79
N TYR A 266 -37.55 -11.49 2.13
CA TYR A 266 -36.30 -11.50 2.91
C TYR A 266 -35.60 -12.86 2.82
N LEU A 267 -36.32 -13.96 2.99
CA LEU A 267 -35.74 -15.31 2.91
C LEU A 267 -35.21 -15.64 1.52
N GLU A 268 -35.90 -15.22 0.45
CA GLU A 268 -35.45 -15.36 -0.94
C GLU A 268 -34.05 -14.77 -1.10
N ARG A 269 -33.85 -13.57 -0.59
CA ARG A 269 -32.57 -12.86 -0.70
C ARG A 269 -31.50 -13.42 0.24
N TRP A 270 -31.90 -13.86 1.45
CA TRP A 270 -30.96 -14.41 2.43
C TRP A 270 -30.36 -15.74 1.99
N TYR A 271 -31.21 -16.61 1.43
CA TYR A 271 -30.83 -17.96 1.03
C TYR A 271 -30.55 -18.11 -0.48
N ASN A 272 -30.70 -17.04 -1.24
CA ASN A 272 -30.63 -17.05 -2.71
C ASN A 272 -31.52 -18.11 -3.34
N VAL A 273 -32.77 -18.13 -2.93
CA VAL A 273 -33.81 -19.05 -3.38
C VAL A 273 -35.00 -18.29 -3.96
N LYS A 274 -35.92 -18.96 -4.68
CA LYS A 274 -37.21 -18.42 -5.04
C LYS A 274 -38.29 -18.99 -4.13
N ILE A 275 -39.13 -18.13 -3.53
CA ILE A 275 -40.26 -18.51 -2.67
C ILE A 275 -41.58 -18.05 -3.30
N ASN A 276 -42.33 -19.00 -3.83
CA ASN A 276 -43.65 -18.72 -4.31
C ASN A 276 -44.65 -18.84 -3.15
N VAL A 277 -45.29 -17.75 -2.80
CA VAL A 277 -46.29 -17.73 -1.73
C VAL A 277 -47.69 -17.44 -2.30
N ASP A 278 -48.66 -18.17 -1.85
CA ASP A 278 -50.07 -17.94 -2.22
C ASP A 278 -50.49 -16.51 -1.83
N PRO A 279 -50.98 -15.68 -2.78
CA PRO A 279 -51.37 -14.31 -2.53
C PRO A 279 -52.41 -14.16 -1.39
N LYS A 280 -53.27 -15.16 -1.17
CA LYS A 280 -54.31 -15.12 -0.12
C LYS A 280 -53.68 -15.07 1.28
N ILE A 281 -52.59 -15.75 1.51
CA ILE A 281 -51.90 -15.82 2.82
C ILE A 281 -50.74 -14.86 2.93
N ALA A 282 -50.20 -14.42 1.81
CA ALA A 282 -49.01 -13.57 1.76
C ALA A 282 -49.16 -12.27 2.58
N GLU A 283 -50.34 -11.61 2.47
CA GLU A 283 -50.61 -10.34 3.13
C GLU A 283 -51.54 -10.47 4.36
N SER A 284 -52.13 -11.64 4.58
CA SER A 284 -53.06 -11.87 5.68
C SER A 284 -52.44 -12.53 6.91
N GLN A 285 -51.35 -13.28 6.74
CA GLN A 285 -50.68 -13.93 7.86
C GLN A 285 -49.48 -13.09 8.32
N PHE A 286 -49.41 -12.81 9.64
CA PHE A 286 -48.38 -12.01 10.25
C PHE A 286 -47.58 -12.83 11.26
N TYR A 287 -46.26 -12.56 11.33
CA TYR A 287 -45.33 -13.29 12.17
C TYR A 287 -44.43 -12.35 12.98
N THR A 288 -44.10 -12.80 14.19
CA THR A 288 -43.11 -12.15 15.05
C THR A 288 -42.12 -13.22 15.50
N PHE A 289 -40.88 -13.15 15.01
CA PHE A 289 -39.84 -14.10 15.34
C PHE A 289 -38.43 -13.56 14.93
N THR A 290 -37.39 -14.24 15.36
CA THR A 290 -36.04 -13.90 14.99
C THR A 290 -35.46 -15.00 14.08
N VAL A 291 -34.90 -14.58 12.96
CA VAL A 291 -34.05 -15.44 12.09
C VAL A 291 -32.59 -15.19 12.46
N LYS A 292 -31.87 -16.25 12.67
CA LYS A 292 -30.41 -16.27 12.82
C LYS A 292 -29.81 -17.03 11.63
N ASP A 293 -28.70 -17.66 11.81
CA ASP A 293 -28.01 -18.49 10.81
C ASP A 293 -28.61 -19.93 10.77
N ASP A 294 -29.96 -19.99 10.75
CA ASP A 294 -30.73 -21.25 10.71
C ASP A 294 -30.87 -21.73 9.25
N TYR A 295 -31.13 -23.04 9.04
CA TYR A 295 -31.47 -23.53 7.72
C TYR A 295 -32.87 -23.07 7.29
N LEU A 296 -33.04 -22.74 6.00
CA LEU A 296 -34.31 -22.27 5.45
C LEU A 296 -35.48 -23.20 5.78
N GLU A 297 -35.28 -24.52 5.67
CA GLU A 297 -36.28 -25.52 6.01
C GLU A 297 -36.73 -25.40 7.47
N THR A 298 -35.78 -25.15 8.40
CA THR A 298 -36.13 -24.96 9.82
C THR A 298 -36.99 -23.74 10.04
N ILE A 299 -36.71 -22.65 9.32
CA ILE A 299 -37.50 -21.42 9.40
C ILE A 299 -38.90 -21.64 8.83
N VAL A 300 -39.01 -22.21 7.63
CA VAL A 300 -40.32 -22.46 7.00
C VAL A 300 -41.17 -23.42 7.86
N ARG A 301 -40.54 -24.46 8.43
CA ARG A 301 -41.17 -25.35 9.40
C ARG A 301 -41.62 -24.62 10.68
N ALA A 302 -40.84 -23.64 11.17
CA ALA A 302 -41.26 -22.83 12.30
C ALA A 302 -42.48 -21.94 11.95
N LEU A 303 -42.47 -21.30 10.75
CA LEU A 303 -43.60 -20.54 10.26
C LEU A 303 -44.87 -21.39 10.16
N SER A 304 -44.79 -22.63 9.70
CA SER A 304 -45.94 -23.56 9.63
C SER A 304 -46.51 -23.99 10.98
N LYS A 305 -45.72 -23.89 12.04
CA LYS A 305 -46.18 -24.13 13.43
C LYS A 305 -46.89 -22.92 14.06
N ILE A 306 -46.59 -21.71 13.57
CA ILE A 306 -47.25 -20.46 14.06
C ILE A 306 -48.58 -20.28 13.38
N ASN A 307 -48.62 -20.39 12.05
CA ASN A 307 -49.85 -20.33 11.27
C ASN A 307 -49.93 -21.54 10.34
N PRO A 308 -51.10 -22.13 10.07
CA PRO A 308 -51.24 -23.30 9.22
C PRO A 308 -50.93 -22.95 7.76
N ILE A 309 -49.76 -23.43 7.28
CA ILE A 309 -49.30 -23.34 5.90
C ILE A 309 -48.78 -24.70 5.43
N LYS A 310 -48.97 -25.01 4.16
CA LYS A 310 -48.30 -26.12 3.46
C LYS A 310 -47.10 -25.56 2.74
N TYR A 311 -46.00 -26.33 2.70
CA TYR A 311 -44.79 -25.95 1.96
C TYR A 311 -44.16 -27.16 1.28
N THR A 312 -43.52 -26.90 0.14
CA THR A 312 -42.75 -27.90 -0.62
C THR A 312 -41.43 -27.25 -1.07
N PHE A 313 -40.37 -28.05 -1.04
CA PHE A 313 -39.06 -27.72 -1.65
C PHE A 313 -38.93 -28.49 -2.95
N ASP A 314 -38.51 -27.84 -4.02
CA ASP A 314 -38.16 -28.51 -5.27
C ASP A 314 -36.64 -28.54 -5.47
N ASP A 315 -36.17 -29.40 -6.40
CA ASP A 315 -34.75 -29.58 -6.71
C ASP A 315 -34.10 -28.37 -7.40
N ASN A 316 -34.92 -27.38 -7.80
CA ASN A 316 -34.47 -26.14 -8.46
C ASN A 316 -34.28 -24.95 -7.49
N ASN A 317 -34.05 -25.21 -6.23
CA ASN A 317 -33.88 -24.21 -5.19
C ASN A 317 -35.10 -23.26 -5.05
N ARG A 318 -36.32 -23.85 -5.21
CA ARG A 318 -37.59 -23.15 -5.02
C ARG A 318 -38.36 -23.69 -3.83
N VAL A 319 -39.05 -22.78 -3.16
CA VAL A 319 -39.99 -23.13 -2.11
C VAL A 319 -41.37 -22.64 -2.53
N THR A 320 -42.38 -23.47 -2.41
CA THR A 320 -43.79 -23.09 -2.60
C THR A 320 -44.49 -23.18 -1.29
N ILE A 321 -45.17 -22.07 -0.91
CA ILE A 321 -45.94 -21.94 0.33
C ILE A 321 -47.41 -21.66 -0.03
N SER A 322 -48.33 -22.50 0.43
CA SER A 322 -49.77 -22.40 0.18
C SER A 322 -50.59 -22.47 1.45
N SER A 323 -51.86 -22.04 1.36
CA SER A 323 -52.81 -22.21 2.44
C SER A 323 -53.06 -23.68 2.69
N VAL A 324 -53.35 -24.05 3.94
CA VAL A 324 -54.04 -25.31 4.24
C VAL A 324 -55.48 -25.05 3.95
N GLU A 325 -55.99 -25.55 2.83
CA GLU A 325 -57.46 -25.52 2.61
C GLU A 325 -58.16 -26.23 3.75
N PRO A 326 -59.28 -25.67 4.24
CA PRO A 326 -60.09 -26.34 5.26
C PRO A 326 -60.70 -27.63 4.77
#